data_c46effbcb26be71f3a07f942e561c310
#
_entry.id   c46effbcb26be71f3a07f942e561c310
#
_cell.length_a   1.000
_cell.length_b   1.000
_cell.length_c   1.000
_cell.angle_alpha   90.00
_cell.angle_beta   90.00
_cell.angle_gamma   90.00
#
_symmetry.space_group_name_H-M   'P 1'
#
loop_
_entity.id
_entity.type
_entity.pdbx_description
1 polymer ?
#
loop_
_entity_poly.entity_id
_entity_poly.type
_entity_poly.pdbx_seq_one_letter_code
_entity_poly.pdbx_strand_id
1 'polypeptide(L)'
;MNNLIDMRQFAKSAGTNIIVKAGNEVFHRGDNGACMYIVQSGTIEMVIGETVIETVGPNEAIGFMSMIDTQPRSSTARVKEDSELSVIDQRTFRFMVDEVPNFALYIMGVLARRIRGMSAVMSE
;
A
#
# COMPACT_ATOMS: atom_id res chain seq x y z
N MET A 1 9.81 -11.77 6.10
CA MET A 1 8.63 -12.15 5.33
C MET A 1 8.95 -12.27 3.85
N ASN A 2 8.65 -13.36 3.29
CA ASN A 2 8.90 -13.56 1.88
C ASN A 2 7.84 -12.86 1.03
N ASN A 3 8.19 -12.57 -0.17
CA ASN A 3 7.29 -12.00 -1.15
C ASN A 3 6.67 -13.13 -1.93
N LEU A 4 5.34 -13.20 -1.91
CA LEU A 4 4.62 -14.19 -2.70
C LEU A 4 4.75 -13.90 -4.18
N ILE A 5 4.86 -12.62 -4.53
CA ILE A 5 5.02 -12.19 -5.91
C ILE A 5 5.89 -10.93 -5.95
N ASP A 6 6.48 -10.68 -7.11
CA ASP A 6 7.11 -9.40 -7.39
C ASP A 6 6.17 -8.64 -8.32
N MET A 7 5.53 -7.60 -7.80
CA MET A 7 4.51 -6.85 -8.51
C MET A 7 5.07 -5.69 -9.33
N ARG A 8 6.36 -5.39 -9.17
CA ARG A 8 6.88 -4.12 -9.67
C ARG A 8 6.82 -3.99 -11.18
N GLN A 9 7.20 -5.03 -11.90
CA GLN A 9 7.23 -4.96 -13.37
C GLN A 9 5.82 -4.80 -13.93
N PHE A 10 4.88 -5.59 -13.43
CA PHE A 10 3.51 -5.49 -13.87
C PHE A 10 2.94 -4.10 -13.57
N ALA A 11 3.14 -3.62 -12.35
CA ALA A 11 2.59 -2.34 -11.92
C ALA A 11 3.18 -1.19 -12.74
N LYS A 12 4.46 -1.28 -13.05
CA LYS A 12 5.13 -0.22 -13.81
C LYS A 12 4.57 -0.10 -15.22
N SER A 13 4.22 -1.22 -15.84
CA SER A 13 3.69 -1.21 -17.21
C SER A 13 2.18 -0.97 -17.26
N ALA A 14 1.45 -1.34 -16.21
CA ALA A 14 0.00 -1.24 -16.21
C ALA A 14 -0.52 0.10 -15.71
N GLY A 15 0.23 0.81 -14.87
CA GLY A 15 -0.20 2.04 -14.24
C GLY A 15 0.60 3.26 -14.66
N THR A 16 0.28 4.38 -14.04
CA THR A 16 1.04 5.61 -14.17
C THR A 16 2.10 5.62 -13.08
N ASN A 17 3.32 6.02 -13.42
CA ASN A 17 4.40 6.07 -12.45
C ASN A 17 4.65 7.50 -12.03
N ILE A 18 4.76 7.75 -10.73
CA ILE A 18 5.00 9.08 -10.19
C ILE A 18 6.19 9.04 -9.24
N ILE A 19 6.83 10.19 -9.08
CA ILE A 19 7.92 10.39 -8.14
C ILE A 19 7.44 11.33 -7.05
N VAL A 20 7.59 10.93 -5.79
CA VAL A 20 7.23 11.76 -4.66
C VAL A 20 8.46 11.94 -3.80
N LYS A 21 8.81 13.19 -3.54
CA LYS A 21 10.02 13.53 -2.79
C LYS A 21 9.82 13.34 -1.29
N ALA A 22 10.92 13.06 -0.61
CA ALA A 22 10.93 12.92 0.85
C ALA A 22 10.26 14.13 1.52
N GLY A 23 9.47 13.87 2.54
CA GLY A 23 8.75 14.90 3.28
C GLY A 23 7.35 15.20 2.77
N ASN A 24 7.01 14.73 1.58
CA ASN A 24 5.67 14.93 1.03
C ASN A 24 4.77 13.75 1.35
N GLU A 25 3.47 13.98 1.24
CA GLU A 25 2.48 12.93 1.44
C GLU A 25 2.02 12.39 0.10
N VAL A 26 1.81 11.08 0.04
CA VAL A 26 1.14 10.44 -1.10
C VAL A 26 -0.37 10.63 -0.97
N PHE A 27 -0.88 10.43 0.24
CA PHE A 27 -2.27 10.72 0.59
C PHE A 27 -2.35 11.00 2.08
N HIS A 28 -3.45 11.60 2.49
CA HIS A 28 -3.68 11.98 3.88
C HIS A 28 -4.84 11.20 4.46
N ARG A 29 -4.74 10.86 5.75
CA ARG A 29 -5.80 10.17 6.47
C ARG A 29 -7.12 10.93 6.30
N GLY A 30 -8.17 10.21 5.96
CA GLY A 30 -9.49 10.79 5.74
C GLY A 30 -9.78 11.15 4.30
N ASP A 31 -8.76 11.18 3.43
CA ASP A 31 -8.98 11.44 2.01
C ASP A 31 -9.78 10.30 1.39
N ASN A 32 -10.54 10.60 0.34
CA ASN A 32 -11.16 9.56 -0.47
C ASN A 32 -10.07 8.83 -1.25
N GLY A 33 -10.14 7.49 -1.24
CA GLY A 33 -9.14 6.68 -1.92
C GLY A 33 -9.67 6.10 -3.21
N ALA A 34 -9.19 6.60 -4.36
CA ALA A 34 -9.61 6.12 -5.66
C ALA A 34 -8.58 5.21 -6.33
N CYS A 35 -7.44 5.02 -5.69
CA CYS A 35 -6.35 4.19 -6.23
C CYS A 35 -5.50 3.65 -5.10
N MET A 36 -4.66 2.69 -5.45
CA MET A 36 -3.61 2.21 -4.57
C MET A 36 -2.27 2.41 -5.27
N TYR A 37 -1.19 2.11 -4.58
CA TYR A 37 0.15 2.32 -5.11
C TYR A 37 1.01 1.11 -4.82
N ILE A 38 1.90 0.78 -5.79
CA ILE A 38 2.96 -0.20 -5.58
C ILE A 38 4.27 0.58 -5.53
N VAL A 39 5.05 0.36 -4.49
CA VAL A 39 6.33 1.06 -4.33
C VAL A 39 7.35 0.42 -5.27
N GLN A 40 7.89 1.22 -6.19
CA GLN A 40 8.97 0.77 -7.07
C GLN A 40 10.33 0.92 -6.39
N SER A 41 10.52 2.07 -5.73
CA SER A 41 11.74 2.36 -4.99
C SER A 41 11.43 3.36 -3.89
N GLY A 42 12.29 3.42 -2.89
CA GLY A 42 12.17 4.38 -1.80
C GLY A 42 11.51 3.78 -0.57
N THR A 43 11.09 4.65 0.33
CA THR A 43 10.54 4.25 1.63
C THR A 43 9.38 5.16 2.00
N ILE A 44 8.27 4.55 2.40
CA ILE A 44 7.05 5.27 2.80
C ILE A 44 6.74 4.91 4.25
N GLU A 45 6.39 5.91 5.06
CA GLU A 45 5.91 5.69 6.42
C GLU A 45 4.41 5.87 6.44
N MET A 46 3.71 4.88 6.99
CA MET A 46 2.28 4.98 7.22
C MET A 46 2.09 5.53 8.62
N VAL A 47 1.37 6.65 8.74
CA VAL A 47 1.33 7.45 9.96
C VAL A 47 -0.11 7.72 10.39
N ILE A 48 -0.37 7.61 11.69
CA ILE A 48 -1.62 8.08 12.29
C ILE A 48 -1.23 9.08 13.37
N GLY A 49 -1.63 10.34 13.18
CA GLY A 49 -1.16 11.40 14.04
C GLY A 49 0.33 11.58 13.88
N GLU A 50 1.09 11.35 14.95
CA GLU A 50 2.55 11.42 14.91
C GLU A 50 3.19 10.04 15.02
N THR A 51 2.37 8.99 15.01
CA THR A 51 2.87 7.62 15.21
C THR A 51 3.04 6.94 13.88
N VAL A 52 4.26 6.44 13.63
CA VAL A 52 4.53 5.59 12.46
C VAL A 52 4.04 4.19 12.80
N ILE A 53 3.02 3.74 12.08
CA ILE A 53 2.43 2.43 12.33
C ILE A 53 3.03 1.34 11.43
N GLU A 54 3.67 1.74 10.33
CA GLU A 54 4.25 0.78 9.41
C GLU A 54 5.24 1.51 8.51
N THR A 55 6.32 0.82 8.12
CA THR A 55 7.27 1.33 7.13
C THR A 55 7.23 0.39 5.93
N VAL A 56 7.09 0.96 4.75
CA VAL A 56 6.84 0.23 3.52
C VAL A 56 7.97 0.50 2.53
N GLY A 57 8.45 -0.54 1.89
CA GLY A 57 9.54 -0.44 0.91
C GLY A 57 9.16 -1.00 -0.46
N PRO A 58 10.18 -1.21 -1.32
CA PRO A 58 9.94 -1.67 -2.70
C PRO A 58 9.15 -2.98 -2.75
N ASN A 59 8.32 -3.08 -3.76
CA ASN A 59 7.44 -4.21 -4.02
C ASN A 59 6.31 -4.37 -3.01
N GLU A 60 6.07 -3.37 -2.17
CA GLU A 60 4.97 -3.40 -1.22
C GLU A 60 3.87 -2.44 -1.66
N ALA A 61 2.63 -2.75 -1.26
CA ALA A 61 1.46 -1.98 -1.66
C ALA A 61 0.99 -1.08 -0.53
N ILE A 62 0.53 0.11 -0.88
CA ILE A 62 -0.11 1.02 0.06
C ILE A 62 -1.45 1.49 -0.50
N GLY A 63 -2.37 1.82 0.38
CA GLY A 63 -3.67 2.39 -0.02
C GLY A 63 -4.65 1.38 -0.56
N PHE A 64 -4.40 0.08 -0.42
CA PHE A 64 -5.27 -0.93 -1.00
C PHE A 64 -6.58 -1.14 -0.21
N MET A 65 -6.62 -0.76 1.07
CA MET A 65 -7.83 -0.98 1.87
C MET A 65 -9.03 -0.22 1.30
N SER A 66 -8.82 0.99 0.82
CA SER A 66 -9.88 1.78 0.19
C SER A 66 -10.38 1.14 -1.10
N MET A 67 -9.54 0.32 -1.75
CA MET A 67 -9.96 -0.42 -2.94
C MET A 67 -10.91 -1.56 -2.58
N ILE A 68 -10.80 -2.07 -1.36
CA ILE A 68 -11.60 -3.21 -0.90
C ILE A 68 -12.93 -2.75 -0.33
N ASP A 69 -12.91 -1.78 0.59
CA ASP A 69 -14.09 -1.43 1.38
C ASP A 69 -14.66 -0.03 1.05
N THR A 70 -14.04 0.70 0.14
CA THR A 70 -14.45 2.03 -0.31
C THR A 70 -14.49 3.08 0.80
N GLN A 71 -13.85 2.80 1.93
CA GLN A 71 -13.78 3.75 3.03
C GLN A 71 -12.64 4.75 2.80
N PRO A 72 -12.68 5.92 3.44
CA PRO A 72 -11.58 6.88 3.36
C PRO A 72 -10.26 6.28 3.84
N ARG A 73 -9.16 6.94 3.49
CA ARG A 73 -7.82 6.51 3.90
C ARG A 73 -7.74 6.40 5.42
N SER A 74 -7.25 5.27 5.91
CA SER A 74 -7.14 5.00 7.34
C SER A 74 -5.89 5.60 7.97
N SER A 75 -4.91 5.97 7.15
CA SER A 75 -3.65 6.55 7.62
C SER A 75 -3.11 7.49 6.56
N THR A 76 -2.08 8.25 6.95
CA THR A 76 -1.36 9.14 6.04
C THR A 76 -0.13 8.40 5.54
N ALA A 77 0.11 8.44 4.22
CA ALA A 77 1.32 7.88 3.63
C ALA A 77 2.30 9.02 3.41
N ARG A 78 3.38 9.02 4.19
CA ARG A 78 4.40 10.07 4.13
C ARG A 78 5.70 9.50 3.58
N VAL A 79 6.27 10.17 2.60
CA VAL A 79 7.50 9.71 1.96
C VAL A 79 8.69 10.03 2.85
N LYS A 80 9.42 8.98 3.24
CA LYS A 80 10.62 9.13 4.06
C LYS A 80 11.85 9.36 3.19
N GLU A 81 11.94 8.64 2.08
CA GLU A 81 13.01 8.79 1.09
C GLU A 81 12.36 8.95 -0.26
N ASP A 82 12.99 9.74 -1.15
CA ASP A 82 12.45 9.92 -2.49
C ASP A 82 12.00 8.58 -3.07
N SER A 83 10.78 8.53 -3.55
CA SER A 83 10.18 7.27 -3.95
C SER A 83 9.55 7.34 -5.32
N GLU A 84 9.62 6.23 -6.04
CA GLU A 84 8.86 6.04 -7.27
C GLU A 84 7.72 5.08 -6.96
N LEU A 85 6.51 5.47 -7.36
CA LEU A 85 5.29 4.71 -7.07
C LEU A 85 4.54 4.47 -8.37
N SER A 86 3.98 3.26 -8.51
CA SER A 86 3.05 2.98 -9.59
C SER A 86 1.63 3.13 -9.08
N VAL A 87 0.83 3.94 -9.78
CA VAL A 87 -0.55 4.22 -9.40
C VAL A 87 -1.44 3.14 -10.02
N ILE A 88 -2.20 2.46 -9.21
CA ILE A 88 -3.09 1.38 -9.63
C ILE A 88 -4.52 1.81 -9.34
N ASP A 89 -5.32 2.00 -10.38
CA ASP A 89 -6.71 2.41 -10.22
C ASP A 89 -7.60 1.21 -9.86
N GLN A 90 -8.87 1.47 -9.59
CA GLN A 90 -9.83 0.46 -9.17
C GLN A 90 -9.94 -0.66 -10.20
N ARG A 91 -9.96 -0.30 -11.47
CA ARG A 91 -10.12 -1.28 -12.54
C ARG A 91 -8.91 -2.20 -12.62
N THR A 92 -7.72 -1.64 -12.55
CA THR A 92 -6.49 -2.43 -12.57
C THR A 92 -6.37 -3.28 -11.32
N PHE A 93 -6.79 -2.76 -10.17
CA PHE A 93 -6.82 -3.54 -8.93
C PHE A 93 -7.69 -4.80 -9.11
N ARG A 94 -8.89 -4.65 -9.68
CA ARG A 94 -9.76 -5.80 -9.91
C ARG A 94 -9.13 -6.80 -10.87
N PHE A 95 -8.49 -6.30 -11.92
CA PHE A 95 -7.78 -7.17 -12.84
C PHE A 95 -6.69 -7.97 -12.12
N MET A 96 -5.94 -7.31 -11.25
CA MET A 96 -4.87 -8.00 -10.50
C MET A 96 -5.43 -9.08 -9.58
N VAL A 97 -6.56 -8.78 -8.91
CA VAL A 97 -7.19 -9.79 -8.05
C VAL A 97 -7.60 -11.02 -8.86
N ASP A 98 -8.12 -10.80 -10.07
CA ASP A 98 -8.64 -11.88 -10.89
C ASP A 98 -7.54 -12.65 -11.65
N GLU A 99 -6.51 -11.94 -12.10
CA GLU A 99 -5.61 -12.48 -13.11
C GLU A 99 -4.15 -12.61 -12.70
N VAL A 100 -3.73 -11.90 -11.65
CA VAL A 100 -2.33 -11.99 -11.21
C VAL A 100 -2.22 -13.01 -10.09
N PRO A 101 -1.53 -14.14 -10.32
CA PRO A 101 -1.43 -15.19 -9.31
C PRO A 101 -0.87 -14.64 -8.01
N ASN A 102 -1.48 -15.06 -6.90
CA ASN A 102 -1.05 -14.74 -5.54
C ASN A 102 -1.23 -13.28 -5.12
N PHE A 103 -1.77 -12.41 -5.98
CA PHE A 103 -1.96 -11.01 -5.57
C PHE A 103 -2.96 -10.91 -4.40
N ALA A 104 -4.12 -11.56 -4.54
CA ALA A 104 -5.12 -11.55 -3.47
C ALA A 104 -4.56 -12.15 -2.17
N LEU A 105 -3.78 -13.23 -2.31
CA LEU A 105 -3.17 -13.87 -1.14
C LEU A 105 -2.16 -12.94 -0.46
N TYR A 106 -1.41 -12.17 -1.25
CA TYR A 106 -0.50 -11.16 -0.70
C TYR A 106 -1.27 -10.15 0.16
N ILE A 107 -2.37 -9.61 -0.39
CA ILE A 107 -3.20 -8.63 0.32
C ILE A 107 -3.77 -9.24 1.60
N MET A 108 -4.30 -10.45 1.51
CA MET A 108 -4.84 -11.15 2.68
C MET A 108 -3.77 -11.39 3.73
N GLY A 109 -2.55 -11.70 3.30
CA GLY A 109 -1.43 -11.91 4.21
C GLY A 109 -1.06 -10.64 4.98
N VAL A 110 -1.07 -9.49 4.30
CA VAL A 110 -0.81 -8.21 4.97
C VAL A 110 -1.88 -7.95 6.01
N LEU A 111 -3.15 -8.15 5.66
CA LEU A 111 -4.26 -7.93 6.58
C LEU A 111 -4.20 -8.89 7.77
N ALA A 112 -3.85 -10.13 7.51
CA ALA A 112 -3.73 -11.13 8.59
C ALA A 112 -2.66 -10.71 9.60
N ARG A 113 -1.52 -10.22 9.12
CA ARG A 113 -0.44 -9.76 10.02
C ARG A 113 -0.91 -8.58 10.87
N ARG A 114 -1.64 -7.64 10.26
CA ARG A 114 -2.15 -6.48 11.00
C ARG A 114 -3.14 -6.90 12.08
N ILE A 115 -4.04 -7.82 11.76
CA ILE A 115 -5.03 -8.31 12.71
C ILE A 115 -4.34 -9.04 13.87
N ARG A 116 -3.36 -9.88 13.57
CA ARG A 116 -2.62 -10.59 14.63
C ARG A 116 -1.86 -9.63 15.52
N GLY A 117 -1.29 -8.57 14.92
CA GLY A 117 -0.61 -7.54 15.70
C GLY A 117 -1.55 -6.84 16.66
N MET A 118 -2.75 -6.50 16.20
CA MET A 118 -3.76 -5.90 17.06
C MET A 118 -4.19 -6.84 18.18
N SER A 119 -4.38 -8.12 17.86
CA SER A 119 -4.76 -9.13 18.87
C SER A 119 -3.68 -9.27 19.93
N ALA A 120 -2.42 -9.26 19.54
CA ALA A 120 -1.32 -9.37 20.48
C ALA A 120 -1.30 -8.19 21.45
N VAL A 121 -1.54 -6.98 20.94
CA VAL A 121 -1.60 -5.77 21.77
C VAL A 121 -2.78 -5.85 22.73
N MET A 122 -3.93 -6.28 22.24
CA MET A 122 -5.15 -6.35 23.03
C MET A 122 -5.10 -7.45 24.11
N SER A 123 -4.24 -8.45 23.92
CA SER A 123 -4.09 -9.54 24.89
C SER A 123 -3.24 -9.13 26.09
N GLU A 124 -2.54 -8.03 25.99
CA GLU A 124 -1.73 -7.54 27.09
C GLU A 124 -2.58 -6.72 28.03
#